data_ad4b0a15aa331fd683cf3045cc92b899
#
_entry.id   ad4b0a15aa331fd683cf3045cc92b899
#
_cell.length_a   1.000
_cell.length_b   1.000
_cell.length_c   1.000
_cell.angle_alpha   90.00
_cell.angle_beta   90.00
_cell.angle_gamma   90.00
#
_symmetry.space_group_name_H-M   'P 1'
#
loop_
_entity.id
_entity.type
_entity.pdbx_description
1 polymer ?
#
loop_
_entity_poly.entity_id
_entity_poly.type
_entity_poly.pdbx_seq_one_letter_code
_entity_poly.pdbx_strand_id
1 'polypeptide(L)'
;VPNFPPTFFRAEMDRDNLVDDVLKGIEKAAVANLAEVVFIDNITALSQSLDKSSDAGSLMASLNALKRKYNWTLVVLNHVPKMFSGSVPLSLSAIQGSAKLNQLIDDAVGLGQSSRDKSLVYVKQCKWRNGELILDSDNVALYERAKNKDGNLCFTFRGYDTETAHLETTSASGREELKAKVRELSSQGMKQQDIAKECGITQSKVSRLLNS
;
A
#
# COMPACT_ATOMS: atom_id res chain seq x y z
N VAL A 1 9.82 -14.94 21.83
CA VAL A 1 9.77 -13.81 20.89
C VAL A 1 10.86 -12.84 21.33
N PRO A 2 11.86 -12.52 20.48
CA PRO A 2 12.87 -11.56 20.86
C PRO A 2 12.20 -10.22 21.12
N ASN A 3 12.44 -9.69 22.31
CA ASN A 3 11.96 -8.38 22.72
C ASN A 3 12.84 -7.34 22.00
N PHE A 4 12.40 -6.84 20.85
CA PHE A 4 13.04 -5.71 20.20
C PHE A 4 12.69 -4.46 21.02
N PRO A 5 13.66 -3.79 21.66
CA PRO A 5 13.38 -2.51 22.24
C PRO A 5 12.97 -1.58 21.12
N PRO A 6 11.83 -0.87 21.22
CA PRO A 6 11.50 0.16 20.26
C PRO A 6 12.51 1.30 20.43
N THR A 7 13.57 1.30 19.65
CA THR A 7 14.43 2.46 19.51
C THR A 7 13.72 3.48 18.62
N PHE A 8 12.73 4.15 19.19
CA PHE A 8 12.15 5.33 18.59
C PHE A 8 13.14 6.48 18.77
N PHE A 9 13.91 6.77 17.74
CA PHE A 9 14.59 8.05 17.65
C PHE A 9 13.58 9.11 17.24
N ARG A 10 12.98 9.78 18.20
CA ARG A 10 12.37 11.07 18.02
C ARG A 10 13.45 12.11 18.30
N ALA A 11 14.34 12.33 17.32
CA ALA A 11 15.19 13.50 17.33
C ALA A 11 14.32 14.72 17.01
N GLU A 12 14.54 15.84 17.71
CA GLU A 12 14.17 17.15 17.21
C GLU A 12 15.04 17.38 15.96
N MET A 13 14.47 17.07 14.80
CA MET A 13 15.20 17.04 13.54
C MET A 13 15.07 18.40 12.89
N ASP A 14 16.20 18.98 12.60
CA ASP A 14 16.27 20.15 11.72
C ASP A 14 15.72 19.77 10.34
N ARG A 15 14.73 20.50 9.83
CA ARG A 15 14.04 20.17 8.59
C ARG A 15 14.96 20.14 7.38
N ASP A 16 16.04 20.90 7.41
CA ASP A 16 16.97 21.01 6.29
C ASP A 16 17.93 19.80 6.15
N ASN A 17 18.12 19.00 7.23
CA ASN A 17 19.01 17.83 7.27
C ASN A 17 18.30 16.51 7.60
N LEU A 18 16.96 16.51 7.63
CA LEU A 18 16.15 15.37 8.08
C LEU A 18 16.52 14.04 7.44
N VAL A 19 16.76 14.03 6.13
CA VAL A 19 17.07 12.79 5.39
C VAL A 19 18.41 12.24 5.81
N ASP A 20 19.42 13.08 5.90
CA ASP A 20 20.77 12.67 6.29
C ASP A 20 20.80 12.16 7.73
N ASP A 21 20.08 12.80 8.64
CA ASP A 21 20.01 12.39 10.03
C ASP A 21 19.26 11.06 10.20
N VAL A 22 18.18 10.84 9.44
CA VAL A 22 17.48 9.56 9.42
C VAL A 22 18.37 8.45 8.85
N LEU A 23 19.06 8.71 7.74
CA LEU A 23 19.99 7.73 7.15
C LEU A 23 21.13 7.37 8.09
N LYS A 24 21.75 8.35 8.76
CA LYS A 24 22.76 8.13 9.80
C LYS A 24 22.21 7.34 10.98
N GLY A 25 20.97 7.63 11.40
CA GLY A 25 20.27 6.91 12.45
C GLY A 25 20.03 5.45 12.11
N ILE A 26 19.56 5.17 10.89
CA ILE A 26 19.36 3.80 10.37
C ILE A 26 20.71 3.07 10.32
N GLU A 27 21.73 3.70 9.75
CA GLU A 27 23.07 3.12 9.63
C GLU A 27 23.64 2.75 11.01
N LYS A 28 23.63 3.70 11.94
CA LYS A 28 24.12 3.49 13.31
C LYS A 28 23.38 2.36 14.02
N ALA A 29 22.05 2.34 13.95
CA ALA A 29 21.23 1.32 14.60
C ALA A 29 21.47 -0.07 13.99
N ALA A 30 21.48 -0.18 12.67
CA ALA A 30 21.65 -1.45 11.97
C ALA A 30 23.05 -2.03 12.19
N VAL A 31 24.10 -1.20 12.15
CA VAL A 31 25.49 -1.63 12.41
C VAL A 31 25.66 -2.07 13.87
N ALA A 32 25.14 -1.31 14.84
CA ALA A 32 25.24 -1.65 16.25
C ALA A 32 24.56 -2.98 16.61
N ASN A 33 23.51 -3.38 15.85
CA ASN A 33 22.79 -4.63 16.04
C ASN A 33 23.20 -5.74 15.07
N LEU A 34 24.25 -5.56 14.28
CA LEU A 34 24.70 -6.52 13.26
C LEU A 34 23.57 -6.98 12.34
N ALA A 35 22.69 -6.05 11.95
CA ALA A 35 21.52 -6.35 11.18
C ALA A 35 21.88 -6.77 9.74
N GLU A 36 21.28 -7.85 9.26
CA GLU A 36 21.35 -8.30 7.87
C GLU A 36 20.12 -7.84 7.08
N VAL A 37 18.98 -7.67 7.78
CA VAL A 37 17.72 -7.24 7.21
C VAL A 37 17.23 -6.00 7.96
N VAL A 38 16.90 -4.95 7.22
CA VAL A 38 16.40 -3.68 7.76
C VAL A 38 15.01 -3.41 7.20
N PHE A 39 14.02 -3.24 8.07
CA PHE A 39 12.67 -2.85 7.71
C PHE A 39 12.47 -1.36 7.95
N ILE A 40 11.93 -0.67 6.96
CA ILE A 40 11.60 0.77 7.02
C ILE A 40 10.07 0.92 6.85
N ASP A 41 9.40 1.22 7.93
CA ASP A 41 7.94 1.46 7.96
C ASP A 41 7.68 2.90 8.42
N ASN A 42 7.30 3.81 7.53
CA ASN A 42 7.18 3.70 6.08
C ASN A 42 7.95 4.86 5.42
N ILE A 43 8.29 4.70 4.16
CA ILE A 43 9.01 5.73 3.40
C ILE A 43 8.16 7.00 3.16
N THR A 44 6.84 6.87 3.18
CA THR A 44 5.92 8.01 2.96
C THR A 44 6.07 9.07 4.06
N ALA A 45 6.30 8.64 5.32
CA ALA A 45 6.53 9.57 6.42
C ALA A 45 7.83 10.37 6.23
N LEU A 46 8.84 9.75 5.62
CA LEU A 46 10.11 10.39 5.27
C LEU A 46 9.96 11.30 4.05
N SER A 47 9.16 10.92 3.05
CA SER A 47 8.98 11.69 1.83
C SER A 47 8.02 12.88 1.99
N GLN A 48 7.09 12.84 2.94
CA GLN A 48 6.19 13.98 3.25
C GLN A 48 6.90 15.15 3.92
N SER A 49 8.02 14.89 4.59
CA SER A 49 8.90 15.95 5.11
C SER A 49 9.83 16.53 4.03
N LEU A 50 9.83 15.96 2.83
CA LEU A 50 10.61 16.35 1.68
C LEU A 50 9.68 17.00 0.66
N ASP A 51 9.71 18.32 0.55
CA ASP A 51 8.79 19.14 -0.25
C ASP A 51 8.85 18.90 -1.79
N LYS A 52 9.67 17.97 -2.28
CA LYS A 52 9.84 17.73 -3.72
C LYS A 52 10.01 16.24 -4.06
N SER A 53 9.43 15.82 -5.18
CA SER A 53 9.58 14.47 -5.75
C SER A 53 11.03 14.08 -6.11
N SER A 54 11.95 15.05 -6.20
CA SER A 54 13.38 14.83 -6.35
C SER A 54 14.02 14.16 -5.14
N ASP A 55 13.46 14.37 -3.97
CA ASP A 55 14.05 13.98 -2.69
C ASP A 55 13.79 12.51 -2.36
N ALA A 56 12.63 11.98 -2.76
CA ALA A 56 12.36 10.54 -2.62
C ALA A 56 13.32 9.68 -3.46
N GLY A 57 13.71 10.16 -4.65
CA GLY A 57 14.71 9.49 -5.49
C GLY A 57 16.10 9.51 -4.86
N SER A 58 16.51 10.62 -4.24
CA SER A 58 17.80 10.74 -3.55
C SER A 58 17.84 9.89 -2.28
N LEU A 59 16.76 9.85 -1.50
CA LEU A 59 16.63 8.97 -0.34
C LEU A 59 16.79 7.49 -0.73
N MET A 60 16.10 7.04 -1.78
CA MET A 60 16.24 5.65 -2.26
C MET A 60 17.65 5.36 -2.79
N ALA A 61 18.29 6.31 -3.46
CA ALA A 61 19.68 6.15 -3.90
C ALA A 61 20.63 5.99 -2.71
N SER A 62 20.43 6.78 -1.66
CA SER A 62 21.22 6.70 -0.42
C SER A 62 20.98 5.38 0.33
N LEU A 63 19.73 4.92 0.42
CA LEU A 63 19.39 3.61 0.99
C LEU A 63 20.05 2.48 0.20
N ASN A 64 20.05 2.55 -1.14
CA ASN A 64 20.75 1.58 -1.98
C ASN A 64 22.29 1.62 -1.80
N ALA A 65 22.86 2.79 -1.52
CA ALA A 65 24.28 2.90 -1.18
C ALA A 65 24.60 2.19 0.15
N LEU A 66 23.76 2.39 1.19
CA LEU A 66 23.89 1.68 2.46
C LEU A 66 23.71 0.16 2.30
N LYS A 67 22.69 -0.26 1.54
CA LYS A 67 22.44 -1.66 1.19
C LYS A 67 23.72 -2.32 0.64
N ARG A 68 24.35 -1.69 -0.34
CA ARG A 68 25.58 -2.21 -0.97
C ARG A 68 26.78 -2.19 -0.02
N LYS A 69 26.93 -1.11 0.76
CA LYS A 69 28.05 -0.93 1.71
C LYS A 69 28.09 -2.02 2.77
N TYR A 70 26.93 -2.41 3.27
CA TYR A 70 26.79 -3.35 4.38
C TYR A 70 26.23 -4.71 3.98
N ASN A 71 25.95 -4.93 2.70
CA ASN A 71 25.30 -6.14 2.18
C ASN A 71 23.96 -6.44 2.87
N TRP A 72 23.17 -5.40 3.13
CA TRP A 72 21.86 -5.54 3.76
C TRP A 72 20.77 -5.93 2.78
N THR A 73 19.73 -6.59 3.27
CA THR A 73 18.42 -6.65 2.63
C THR A 73 17.56 -5.52 3.19
N LEU A 74 17.08 -4.62 2.34
CA LEU A 74 16.18 -3.54 2.75
C LEU A 74 14.75 -3.89 2.34
N VAL A 75 13.84 -3.89 3.32
CA VAL A 75 12.40 -4.02 3.10
C VAL A 75 11.75 -2.68 3.43
N VAL A 76 11.23 -2.01 2.42
CA VAL A 76 10.65 -0.67 2.55
C VAL A 76 9.15 -0.75 2.34
N LEU A 77 8.38 -0.34 3.33
CA LEU A 77 6.93 -0.28 3.25
C LEU A 77 6.50 1.06 2.65
N ASN A 78 5.51 1.01 1.78
CA ASN A 78 4.90 2.19 1.18
C ASN A 78 3.39 2.02 1.09
N HIS A 79 2.65 3.11 1.27
CA HIS A 79 1.20 3.10 1.14
C HIS A 79 0.77 3.48 -0.28
N VAL A 80 -0.23 2.78 -0.76
CA VAL A 80 -0.92 3.14 -2.01
C VAL A 80 -2.02 4.17 -1.68
N PRO A 81 -2.18 5.24 -2.48
CA PRO A 81 -3.25 6.20 -2.28
C PRO A 81 -4.63 5.53 -2.26
N LYS A 82 -5.54 6.01 -1.42
CA LYS A 82 -6.90 5.46 -1.28
C LYS A 82 -7.68 5.38 -2.59
N MET A 83 -7.39 6.25 -3.56
CA MET A 83 -8.03 6.23 -4.88
C MET A 83 -7.71 4.97 -5.71
N PHE A 84 -6.67 4.21 -5.33
CA PHE A 84 -6.28 2.95 -5.97
C PHE A 84 -6.72 1.73 -5.15
N SER A 85 -7.34 1.93 -3.96
CA SER A 85 -7.73 0.81 -3.13
C SER A 85 -9.00 0.14 -3.67
N GLY A 86 -8.91 -1.13 -3.99
CA GLY A 86 -10.04 -2.01 -4.28
C GLY A 86 -10.54 -2.05 -5.71
N SER A 87 -10.39 -0.99 -6.52
CA SER A 87 -10.97 -0.93 -7.87
C SER A 87 -9.97 -1.00 -9.02
N VAL A 88 -8.67 -0.91 -8.72
CA VAL A 88 -7.59 -0.93 -9.72
C VAL A 88 -6.58 -2.00 -9.36
N PRO A 89 -6.09 -2.80 -10.33
CA PRO A 89 -5.07 -3.80 -10.09
C PRO A 89 -3.80 -3.21 -9.45
N LEU A 90 -3.19 -3.95 -8.53
CA LEU A 90 -1.91 -3.56 -7.95
C LEU A 90 -0.83 -3.49 -9.02
N SER A 91 -0.12 -2.38 -9.05
CA SER A 91 0.96 -2.15 -10.02
C SER A 91 2.03 -1.22 -9.42
N LEU A 92 3.21 -1.22 -10.03
CA LEU A 92 4.26 -0.26 -9.66
C LEU A 92 3.82 1.20 -9.83
N SER A 93 2.95 1.49 -10.80
CA SER A 93 2.43 2.85 -11.04
C SER A 93 1.52 3.35 -9.92
N ALA A 94 0.95 2.43 -9.12
CA ALA A 94 0.16 2.77 -7.94
C ALA A 94 1.02 3.19 -6.74
N ILE A 95 2.33 2.89 -6.75
CA ILE A 95 3.26 3.33 -5.71
C ILE A 95 3.47 4.83 -5.86
N GLN A 96 3.10 5.60 -4.84
CA GLN A 96 3.38 7.04 -4.80
C GLN A 96 4.89 7.28 -4.87
N GLY A 97 5.32 7.93 -5.95
CA GLY A 97 6.72 8.27 -6.17
C GLY A 97 7.00 8.41 -7.66
N SER A 98 8.14 9.00 -7.98
CA SER A 98 8.56 9.17 -9.36
C SER A 98 8.89 7.83 -10.02
N ALA A 99 8.84 7.77 -11.35
CA ALA A 99 9.34 6.62 -12.13
C ALA A 99 10.77 6.20 -11.73
N LYS A 100 11.57 7.14 -11.17
CA LYS A 100 12.90 6.89 -10.62
C LYS A 100 12.88 5.92 -9.42
N LEU A 101 11.85 5.96 -8.54
CA LEU A 101 11.74 4.99 -7.44
C LEU A 101 11.63 3.58 -7.97
N ASN A 102 10.82 3.39 -9.01
CA ASN A 102 10.60 2.07 -9.61
C ASN A 102 11.89 1.48 -10.24
N GLN A 103 12.84 2.33 -10.63
CA GLN A 103 14.15 1.89 -11.15
C GLN A 103 15.10 1.45 -10.04
N LEU A 104 14.96 2.01 -8.84
CA LEU A 104 15.87 1.80 -7.72
C LEU A 104 15.52 0.58 -6.85
N ILE A 105 14.32 0.03 -6.97
CA ILE A 105 13.89 -1.18 -6.27
C ILE A 105 14.18 -2.43 -7.11
N ASP A 106 14.59 -3.51 -6.47
CA ASP A 106 14.82 -4.79 -7.14
C ASP A 106 13.50 -5.55 -7.31
N ASP A 107 12.75 -5.70 -6.23
CA ASP A 107 11.50 -6.43 -6.18
C ASP A 107 10.41 -5.57 -5.53
N ALA A 108 9.16 -5.77 -5.93
CA ALA A 108 8.00 -5.14 -5.34
C ALA A 108 6.85 -6.13 -5.19
N VAL A 109 6.35 -6.21 -3.97
CA VAL A 109 5.19 -7.03 -3.61
C VAL A 109 4.07 -6.11 -3.17
N GLY A 110 2.91 -6.25 -3.79
CA GLY A 110 1.69 -5.56 -3.42
C GLY A 110 0.80 -6.42 -2.53
N LEU A 111 0.18 -5.78 -1.54
CA LEU A 111 -0.85 -6.38 -0.69
C LEU A 111 -2.17 -5.69 -0.98
N GLY A 112 -3.16 -6.45 -1.44
CA GLY A 112 -4.52 -5.95 -1.70
C GLY A 112 -5.53 -6.57 -0.76
N GLN A 113 -6.56 -5.81 -0.41
CA GLN A 113 -7.72 -6.33 0.31
C GLN A 113 -8.75 -6.80 -0.70
N SER A 114 -9.30 -7.99 -0.49
CA SER A 114 -10.40 -8.50 -1.32
C SER A 114 -11.66 -7.66 -1.15
N SER A 115 -12.33 -7.34 -2.25
CA SER A 115 -13.66 -6.73 -2.23
C SER A 115 -14.76 -7.73 -1.86
N ARG A 116 -14.53 -9.03 -2.09
CA ARG A 116 -15.50 -10.10 -1.79
C ARG A 116 -15.60 -10.40 -0.30
N ASP A 117 -14.47 -10.36 0.40
CA ASP A 117 -14.39 -10.66 1.83
C ASP A 117 -13.31 -9.79 2.48
N LYS A 118 -13.69 -9.01 3.47
CA LYS A 118 -12.78 -8.13 4.20
C LYS A 118 -11.74 -8.87 5.05
N SER A 119 -11.94 -10.14 5.34
CA SER A 119 -10.94 -10.99 6.01
C SER A 119 -9.85 -11.47 5.07
N LEU A 120 -10.12 -11.48 3.75
CA LEU A 120 -9.15 -11.93 2.74
C LEU A 120 -8.25 -10.79 2.27
N VAL A 121 -6.97 -11.08 2.22
CA VAL A 121 -5.95 -10.26 1.56
C VAL A 121 -5.27 -11.09 0.47
N TYR A 122 -4.88 -10.44 -0.60
CA TYR A 122 -4.11 -11.09 -1.65
C TYR A 122 -2.73 -10.46 -1.81
N VAL A 123 -1.78 -11.29 -2.21
CA VAL A 123 -0.38 -10.95 -2.43
C VAL A 123 -0.05 -11.09 -3.91
N LYS A 124 0.56 -10.04 -4.48
CA LYS A 124 0.96 -10.00 -5.88
C LYS A 124 2.38 -9.49 -6.02
N GLN A 125 3.18 -10.11 -6.86
CA GLN A 125 4.46 -9.57 -7.32
C GLN A 125 4.21 -8.50 -8.38
N CYS A 126 4.51 -7.25 -8.06
CA CYS A 126 4.40 -6.14 -9.01
C CYS A 126 5.68 -5.95 -9.82
N LYS A 127 6.81 -6.40 -9.29
CA LYS A 127 8.12 -6.44 -9.93
C LYS A 127 8.96 -7.55 -9.31
N TRP A 128 9.71 -8.27 -10.14
CA TRP A 128 10.65 -9.29 -9.70
C TRP A 128 11.85 -9.28 -10.64
N ARG A 129 13.03 -8.84 -10.16
CA ARG A 129 14.20 -8.64 -11.05
C ARG A 129 14.96 -9.94 -11.31
N ASN A 130 15.04 -10.82 -10.32
CA ASN A 130 15.94 -11.98 -10.34
C ASN A 130 15.19 -13.31 -10.46
N GLY A 131 14.01 -13.35 -11.08
CA GLY A 131 13.24 -14.57 -11.23
C GLY A 131 11.98 -14.39 -12.05
N GLU A 132 11.12 -15.39 -12.04
CA GLU A 132 9.81 -15.36 -12.70
C GLU A 132 8.77 -14.70 -11.78
N LEU A 133 7.80 -14.01 -12.40
CA LEU A 133 6.59 -13.56 -11.73
C LEU A 133 5.66 -14.78 -11.56
N ILE A 134 5.64 -15.34 -10.37
CA ILE A 134 4.78 -16.49 -10.04
C ILE A 134 3.42 -15.99 -9.55
N LEU A 135 3.42 -14.86 -8.82
CA LEU A 135 2.20 -14.25 -8.28
C LEU A 135 1.87 -12.99 -9.09
N ASP A 136 1.30 -13.18 -10.26
CA ASP A 136 0.86 -12.09 -11.15
C ASP A 136 -0.65 -11.80 -11.04
N SER A 137 -1.22 -11.08 -12.00
CA SER A 137 -2.66 -10.74 -12.00
C SER A 137 -3.57 -11.96 -12.17
N ASP A 138 -3.08 -13.02 -12.80
CA ASP A 138 -3.85 -14.25 -13.05
C ASP A 138 -3.66 -15.28 -11.95
N ASN A 139 -2.71 -15.06 -11.04
CA ASN A 139 -2.34 -16.00 -9.99
C ASN A 139 -1.88 -15.29 -8.71
N VAL A 140 -2.77 -14.59 -8.02
CA VAL A 140 -2.47 -13.98 -6.71
C VAL A 140 -2.60 -14.99 -5.58
N ALA A 141 -1.76 -14.89 -4.56
CA ALA A 141 -1.86 -15.74 -3.37
C ALA A 141 -2.82 -15.13 -2.35
N LEU A 142 -3.80 -15.91 -1.90
CA LEU A 142 -4.83 -15.50 -0.94
C LEU A 142 -4.46 -15.89 0.49
N TYR A 143 -4.66 -14.97 1.40
CA TYR A 143 -4.50 -15.20 2.83
C TYR A 143 -5.72 -14.69 3.59
N GLU A 144 -6.22 -15.49 4.51
CA GLU A 144 -7.22 -15.05 5.46
C GLU A 144 -6.55 -14.44 6.69
N ARG A 145 -6.97 -13.24 7.03
CA ARG A 145 -6.52 -12.50 8.19
C ARG A 145 -7.45 -12.78 9.37
N ALA A 146 -6.94 -13.41 10.40
CA ALA A 146 -7.67 -13.77 11.61
C ALA A 146 -6.84 -13.46 12.87
N LYS A 147 -7.48 -13.50 14.03
CA LYS A 147 -6.77 -13.50 15.31
C LYS A 147 -6.66 -14.93 15.82
N ASN A 148 -5.47 -15.29 16.30
CA ASN A 148 -5.27 -16.57 16.99
C ASN A 148 -5.89 -16.55 18.40
N LYS A 149 -5.77 -17.66 19.13
CA LYS A 149 -6.30 -17.80 20.50
C LYS A 149 -5.71 -16.78 21.49
N ASP A 150 -4.52 -16.28 21.22
CA ASP A 150 -3.81 -15.30 22.06
C ASP A 150 -4.11 -13.86 21.63
N GLY A 151 -5.02 -13.67 20.66
CA GLY A 151 -5.39 -12.36 20.14
C GLY A 151 -4.42 -11.77 19.11
N ASN A 152 -3.36 -12.50 18.74
CA ASN A 152 -2.38 -12.05 17.75
C ASN A 152 -2.92 -12.21 16.33
N LEU A 153 -2.57 -11.25 15.47
CA LEU A 153 -2.92 -11.30 14.05
C LEU A 153 -2.17 -12.43 13.35
N CYS A 154 -2.92 -13.26 12.62
CA CYS A 154 -2.40 -14.38 11.85
C CYS A 154 -2.93 -14.30 10.42
N PHE A 155 -2.12 -14.82 9.49
CA PHE A 155 -2.46 -14.96 8.09
C PHE A 155 -2.40 -16.45 7.72
N THR A 156 -3.52 -16.98 7.25
CA THR A 156 -3.63 -18.39 6.82
C THR A 156 -3.78 -18.43 5.32
N PHE A 157 -2.86 -19.13 4.63
CA PHE A 157 -2.93 -19.32 3.20
C PHE A 157 -4.21 -20.06 2.80
N ARG A 158 -4.91 -19.57 1.78
CA ARG A 158 -6.21 -20.08 1.31
C ARG A 158 -6.19 -20.59 -0.13
N GLY A 159 -5.10 -20.41 -0.86
CA GLY A 159 -4.96 -20.83 -2.25
C GLY A 159 -4.60 -19.68 -3.17
N TYR A 160 -4.90 -19.84 -4.44
CA TYR A 160 -4.63 -18.87 -5.49
C TYR A 160 -5.93 -18.50 -6.21
N ASP A 161 -6.00 -17.28 -6.76
CA ASP A 161 -7.12 -16.80 -7.57
C ASP A 161 -6.62 -15.68 -8.50
N THR A 162 -7.47 -15.19 -9.38
CA THR A 162 -7.16 -14.02 -10.21
C THR A 162 -7.33 -12.74 -9.41
N GLU A 163 -6.48 -11.74 -9.62
CA GLU A 163 -6.61 -10.44 -8.96
C GLU A 163 -7.97 -9.78 -9.26
N THR A 164 -8.43 -9.90 -10.53
CA THR A 164 -9.71 -9.34 -10.96
C THR A 164 -10.91 -9.85 -10.16
N ALA A 165 -10.84 -11.06 -9.63
CA ALA A 165 -11.87 -11.64 -8.78
C ALA A 165 -11.99 -10.93 -7.42
N HIS A 166 -10.95 -10.22 -7.00
CA HIS A 166 -10.85 -9.53 -5.71
C HIS A 166 -10.93 -8.01 -5.79
N LEU A 167 -11.01 -7.48 -7.01
CA LEU A 167 -11.23 -6.04 -7.20
C LEU A 167 -12.72 -5.70 -7.03
N GLU A 168 -12.99 -4.49 -6.55
CA GLU A 168 -14.34 -3.93 -6.63
C GLU A 168 -14.73 -3.91 -8.10
N THR A 169 -15.63 -4.78 -8.47
CA THR A 169 -16.20 -4.76 -9.81
C THR A 169 -16.97 -3.45 -9.99
N THR A 170 -16.34 -2.48 -10.64
CA THR A 170 -17.06 -1.55 -11.49
C THR A 170 -17.52 -2.33 -12.72
N SER A 171 -18.17 -3.50 -12.53
CA SER A 171 -18.87 -4.17 -13.62
C SER A 171 -19.91 -3.19 -14.13
N ALA A 172 -20.15 -3.17 -15.40
CA ALA A 172 -21.28 -2.41 -15.97
C ALA A 172 -22.56 -2.70 -15.17
N SER A 173 -22.76 -3.94 -14.72
CA SER A 173 -23.83 -4.39 -13.82
C SER A 173 -23.80 -3.68 -12.46
N GLY A 174 -22.69 -3.68 -11.72
CA GLY A 174 -22.62 -3.01 -10.42
C GLY A 174 -22.70 -1.49 -10.52
N ARG A 175 -22.28 -0.90 -11.65
CA ARG A 175 -22.49 0.52 -11.92
C ARG A 175 -23.96 0.84 -12.23
N GLU A 176 -24.63 -0.02 -12.98
CA GLU A 176 -26.07 0.12 -13.26
C GLU A 176 -26.91 -0.16 -12.02
N GLU A 177 -26.59 -1.15 -11.21
CA GLU A 177 -27.24 -1.41 -9.92
C GLU A 177 -27.09 -0.23 -8.95
N LEU A 178 -25.86 0.32 -8.83
CA LEU A 178 -25.62 1.52 -8.02
C LEU A 178 -26.39 2.72 -8.57
N LYS A 179 -26.44 2.88 -9.89
CA LYS A 179 -27.19 3.95 -10.56
C LYS A 179 -28.70 3.80 -10.33
N ALA A 180 -29.21 2.59 -10.44
CA ALA A 180 -30.61 2.27 -10.14
C ALA A 180 -30.96 2.59 -8.68
N LYS A 181 -30.13 2.15 -7.72
CA LYS A 181 -30.31 2.43 -6.30
C LYS A 181 -30.26 3.93 -5.98
N VAL A 182 -29.31 4.67 -6.56
CA VAL A 182 -29.19 6.12 -6.39
C VAL A 182 -30.42 6.84 -6.93
N ARG A 183 -30.97 6.41 -8.09
CA ARG A 183 -32.18 6.97 -8.67
C ARG A 183 -33.43 6.66 -7.83
N GLU A 184 -33.52 5.43 -7.34
CA GLU A 184 -34.62 5.02 -6.45
C GLU A 184 -34.66 5.88 -5.17
N LEU A 185 -33.55 6.00 -4.46
CA LEU A 185 -33.45 6.82 -3.24
C LEU A 185 -33.73 8.30 -3.52
N SER A 186 -33.29 8.80 -4.67
CA SER A 186 -33.62 10.17 -5.11
C SER A 186 -35.09 10.36 -5.39
N SER A 187 -35.77 9.37 -6.01
CA SER A 187 -37.22 9.40 -6.25
C SER A 187 -38.05 9.35 -4.96
N GLN A 188 -37.50 8.77 -3.90
CA GLN A 188 -38.09 8.78 -2.55
C GLN A 188 -37.84 10.10 -1.81
N GLY A 189 -37.25 11.11 -2.46
CA GLY A 189 -37.04 12.45 -1.90
C GLY A 189 -35.79 12.57 -0.99
N MET A 190 -34.93 11.57 -0.95
CA MET A 190 -33.74 11.59 -0.12
C MET A 190 -32.73 12.63 -0.67
N LYS A 191 -32.08 13.40 0.23
CA LYS A 191 -31.06 14.38 -0.17
C LYS A 191 -29.80 13.70 -0.64
N GLN A 192 -29.11 14.28 -1.61
CA GLN A 192 -27.87 13.71 -2.18
C GLN A 192 -26.79 13.39 -1.14
N GLN A 193 -26.71 14.13 -0.04
CA GLN A 193 -25.77 13.86 1.05
C GLN A 193 -26.13 12.57 1.81
N ASP A 194 -27.43 12.30 2.01
CA ASP A 194 -27.90 11.12 2.70
C ASP A 194 -27.78 9.88 1.78
N ILE A 195 -28.10 10.04 0.48
CA ILE A 195 -27.84 9.01 -0.54
C ILE A 195 -26.35 8.64 -0.60
N ALA A 196 -25.47 9.63 -0.51
CA ALA A 196 -24.02 9.40 -0.49
C ALA A 196 -23.58 8.53 0.70
N LYS A 197 -24.13 8.80 1.89
CA LYS A 197 -23.88 8.01 3.11
C LYS A 197 -24.44 6.59 2.98
N GLU A 198 -25.69 6.46 2.53
CA GLU A 198 -26.38 5.17 2.37
C GLU A 198 -25.70 4.27 1.34
N CYS A 199 -25.23 4.85 0.24
CA CYS A 199 -24.53 4.11 -0.82
C CYS A 199 -23.01 4.00 -0.61
N GLY A 200 -22.45 4.58 0.47
CA GLY A 200 -21.00 4.54 0.73
C GLY A 200 -20.15 5.24 -0.33
N ILE A 201 -20.69 6.27 -0.99
CA ILE A 201 -20.05 7.03 -2.08
C ILE A 201 -20.00 8.52 -1.76
N THR A 202 -19.27 9.30 -2.56
CA THR A 202 -19.23 10.76 -2.39
C THR A 202 -20.47 11.44 -3.00
N GLN A 203 -20.89 12.59 -2.46
CA GLN A 203 -21.98 13.39 -3.01
C GLN A 203 -21.76 13.78 -4.49
N SER A 204 -20.52 14.07 -4.86
CA SER A 204 -20.14 14.34 -6.26
C SER A 204 -20.36 13.14 -7.18
N LYS A 205 -20.22 11.91 -6.66
CA LYS A 205 -20.50 10.67 -7.41
C LYS A 205 -22.02 10.46 -7.54
N VAL A 206 -22.80 10.76 -6.49
CA VAL A 206 -24.26 10.77 -6.55
C VAL A 206 -24.76 11.72 -7.63
N SER A 207 -24.32 12.98 -7.61
CA SER A 207 -24.69 13.98 -8.62
C SER A 207 -24.38 13.53 -10.05
N ARG A 208 -23.21 12.92 -10.29
CA ARG A 208 -22.84 12.38 -11.62
C ARG A 208 -23.73 11.22 -12.04
N LEU A 209 -24.10 10.32 -11.13
CA LEU A 209 -24.95 9.16 -11.43
C LEU A 209 -26.41 9.56 -11.70
N LEU A 210 -26.89 10.65 -11.11
CA LEU A 210 -28.23 11.20 -11.39
C LEU A 210 -28.30 11.90 -12.74
N ASN A 211 -27.19 12.49 -13.19
CA ASN A 211 -27.12 13.28 -14.44
C ASN A 211 -26.61 12.46 -15.65
N SER A 212 -26.36 11.16 -15.46
CA SER A 212 -25.90 10.23 -16.50
C SER A 212 -27.01 9.24 -16.88
#